data_e96f94b9dde472d232a25fdbc52230da
#
_entry.id   e96f94b9dde472d232a25fdbc52230da
#
_cell.length_a   1.000
_cell.length_b   1.000
_cell.length_c   1.000
_cell.angle_alpha   90.00
_cell.angle_beta   90.00
_cell.angle_gamma   90.00
#
_symmetry.space_group_name_H-M   'P 1'
#
loop_
_entity.id
_entity.type
_entity.pdbx_description
1 polymer ?
#
loop_
_entity_poly.entity_id
_entity_poly.type
_entity_poly.pdbx_seq_one_letter_code
_entity_poly.pdbx_strand_id
1 'polypeptide(L)'
;STHGIEIQCFNITTESQTTITLNAWDFGGQRVYRPTHQLFFSAPAVYLVVWKPREGSQAGQVKEWIQLVKRREPSAKILVVATHGGPQQRQPDIDRQELWDLFGKETVVDFFFVESKPDEHGNRKGIDELKRAIAQVAASLPEVGRSVPKSFADVRQALQDKGAPYLPLREVLDICRAHNMDDEIA
;
A
#
# COMPACT_ATOMS: atom_id res chain seq x y z
N SER A 1 -8.58 -16.15 -0.31
CA SER A 1 -9.16 -14.80 -0.51
C SER A 1 -9.21 -14.11 0.83
N THR A 2 -8.73 -12.88 0.87
CA THR A 2 -8.73 -12.06 2.09
C THR A 2 -10.17 -11.70 2.48
N HIS A 3 -10.54 -11.97 3.72
CA HIS A 3 -11.82 -11.57 4.29
C HIS A 3 -11.56 -10.40 5.24
N GLY A 4 -12.01 -9.19 4.85
CA GLY A 4 -11.77 -7.97 5.63
C GLY A 4 -10.45 -7.30 5.27
N ILE A 5 -9.62 -6.99 6.27
CA ILE A 5 -8.34 -6.30 6.14
C ILE A 5 -7.28 -7.12 6.86
N GLU A 6 -6.18 -7.45 6.17
CA GLU A 6 -4.98 -8.03 6.77
C GLU A 6 -3.84 -7.02 6.74
N ILE A 7 -3.09 -6.90 7.84
CA ILE A 7 -1.98 -5.96 7.96
C ILE A 7 -0.68 -6.74 8.14
N GLN A 8 0.30 -6.45 7.30
CA GLN A 8 1.63 -7.04 7.37
C GLN A 8 2.70 -5.95 7.33
N CYS A 9 3.74 -6.11 8.13
CA CYS A 9 4.87 -5.20 8.16
C CYS A 9 6.10 -5.88 7.55
N PHE A 10 6.79 -5.20 6.63
CA PHE A 10 8.02 -5.68 6.03
C PHE A 10 8.95 -4.55 5.61
N ASN A 11 10.24 -4.86 5.53
CA ASN A 11 11.26 -3.89 5.15
C ASN A 11 11.66 -4.07 3.69
N ILE A 12 11.83 -2.96 2.99
CA ILE A 12 12.41 -2.92 1.64
C ILE A 12 13.65 -2.03 1.69
N THR A 13 14.77 -2.52 1.15
CA THR A 13 15.97 -1.71 0.98
C THR A 13 15.97 -1.11 -0.42
N THR A 14 16.15 0.22 -0.50
CA THR A 14 16.28 0.96 -1.76
C THR A 14 17.68 0.74 -2.36
N GLU A 15 17.86 1.13 -3.61
CA GLU A 15 19.18 1.12 -4.27
C GLU A 15 20.19 2.03 -3.57
N SER A 16 19.72 3.08 -2.89
CA SER A 16 20.52 3.97 -2.05
C SER A 16 20.85 3.40 -0.66
N GLN A 17 20.65 2.11 -0.43
CA GLN A 17 20.87 1.43 0.86
C GLN A 17 19.98 1.96 2.01
N THR A 18 18.93 2.70 1.71
CA THR A 18 17.97 3.15 2.72
C THR A 18 16.92 2.06 2.94
N THR A 19 16.72 1.66 4.19
CA THR A 19 15.68 0.71 4.56
C THR A 19 14.38 1.46 4.86
N ILE A 20 13.32 1.09 4.15
CA ILE A 20 11.96 1.63 4.34
C ILE A 20 11.10 0.52 4.95
N THR A 21 10.49 0.80 6.09
CA THR A 21 9.49 -0.10 6.69
C THR A 21 8.13 0.19 6.08
N LEU A 22 7.52 -0.82 5.47
CA LEU A 22 6.20 -0.76 4.87
C LEU A 22 5.18 -1.48 5.73
N ASN A 23 4.06 -0.81 6.02
CA ASN A 23 2.86 -1.42 6.56
C ASN A 23 1.92 -1.71 5.38
N ALA A 24 1.86 -2.95 4.94
CA ALA A 24 0.98 -3.37 3.86
C ALA A 24 -0.40 -3.73 4.41
N TRP A 25 -1.42 -3.12 3.85
CA TRP A 25 -2.82 -3.37 4.17
C TRP A 25 -3.45 -4.10 2.99
N ASP A 26 -3.74 -5.38 3.16
CA ASP A 26 -4.42 -6.19 2.14
C ASP A 26 -5.94 -6.15 2.36
N PHE A 27 -6.64 -5.60 1.37
CA PHE A 27 -8.08 -5.43 1.40
C PHE A 27 -8.76 -6.49 0.56
N GLY A 28 -9.74 -7.17 1.13
CA GLY A 28 -10.56 -8.14 0.40
C GLY A 28 -11.28 -7.50 -0.80
N GLY A 29 -11.09 -8.03 -2.01
CA GLY A 29 -11.61 -7.45 -3.27
C GLY A 29 -13.14 -7.48 -3.43
N GLN A 30 -13.89 -8.07 -2.49
CA GLN A 30 -15.34 -8.20 -2.59
C GLN A 30 -16.04 -6.84 -2.42
N ARG A 31 -17.07 -6.60 -3.25
CA ARG A 31 -17.82 -5.33 -3.25
C ARG A 31 -18.40 -4.94 -1.89
N VAL A 32 -18.76 -5.93 -1.07
CA VAL A 32 -19.35 -5.71 0.27
C VAL A 32 -18.40 -4.96 1.23
N TYR A 33 -17.09 -5.07 1.05
CA TYR A 33 -16.10 -4.41 1.91
C TYR A 33 -15.68 -3.01 1.43
N ARG A 34 -16.07 -2.60 0.21
CA ARG A 34 -15.65 -1.28 -0.36
C ARG A 34 -15.98 -0.08 0.51
N PRO A 35 -17.17 0.02 1.17
CA PRO A 35 -17.44 1.15 2.06
C PRO A 35 -16.47 1.25 3.24
N THR A 36 -16.09 0.11 3.81
CA THR A 36 -15.15 0.05 4.93
C THR A 36 -13.74 0.41 4.50
N HIS A 37 -13.30 -0.04 3.32
CA HIS A 37 -11.97 0.27 2.78
C HIS A 37 -11.73 1.77 2.63
N GLN A 38 -12.76 2.53 2.27
CA GLN A 38 -12.65 3.98 2.07
C GLN A 38 -12.25 4.74 3.34
N LEU A 39 -12.47 4.18 4.52
CA LEU A 39 -12.08 4.80 5.79
C LEU A 39 -10.55 4.80 5.99
N PHE A 40 -9.83 3.96 5.25
CA PHE A 40 -8.38 3.79 5.38
C PHE A 40 -7.59 4.48 4.25
N PHE A 41 -8.27 5.10 3.28
CA PHE A 41 -7.64 5.82 2.16
C PHE A 41 -7.40 7.30 2.51
N SER A 42 -6.81 7.58 3.67
CA SER A 42 -6.66 8.95 4.16
C SER A 42 -5.21 9.42 4.31
N ALA A 43 -4.23 8.54 4.13
CA ALA A 43 -2.83 8.88 4.29
C ALA A 43 -2.08 8.75 2.96
N PRO A 44 -1.02 9.57 2.73
CA PRO A 44 -0.12 9.35 1.60
C PRO A 44 0.41 7.92 1.62
N ALA A 45 0.13 7.16 0.58
CA ALA A 45 0.49 5.76 0.48
C ALA A 45 0.74 5.34 -0.97
N VAL A 46 1.44 4.22 -1.15
CA VAL A 46 1.51 3.53 -2.44
C VAL A 46 0.35 2.54 -2.50
N TYR A 47 -0.50 2.67 -3.50
CA TYR A 47 -1.64 1.79 -3.70
C TYR A 47 -1.34 0.75 -4.77
N LEU A 48 -1.60 -0.50 -4.49
CA LEU A 48 -1.54 -1.59 -5.46
C LEU A 48 -2.95 -1.96 -5.89
N VAL A 49 -3.30 -1.71 -7.14
CA VAL A 49 -4.55 -2.20 -7.75
C VAL A 49 -4.26 -3.52 -8.43
N VAL A 50 -4.61 -4.61 -7.76
CA VAL A 50 -4.30 -5.98 -8.20
C VAL A 50 -5.48 -6.58 -8.94
N TRP A 51 -5.22 -7.17 -10.12
CA TRP A 51 -6.24 -7.80 -10.95
C TRP A 51 -5.76 -9.11 -11.58
N LYS A 52 -6.73 -9.94 -12.03
CA LYS A 52 -6.46 -11.21 -12.70
C LYS A 52 -6.93 -11.17 -14.14
N PRO A 53 -6.03 -11.26 -15.13
CA PRO A 53 -6.42 -11.20 -16.56
C PRO A 53 -7.42 -12.28 -16.99
N ARG A 54 -7.42 -13.45 -16.32
CA ARG A 54 -8.29 -14.58 -16.69
C ARG A 54 -9.78 -14.40 -16.35
N GLU A 55 -10.12 -13.42 -15.53
CA GLU A 55 -11.50 -13.22 -15.06
C GLU A 55 -12.30 -12.23 -15.91
N GLY A 56 -11.90 -11.99 -17.16
CA GLY A 56 -12.68 -11.26 -18.18
C GLY A 56 -12.85 -9.77 -17.88
N SER A 57 -14.07 -9.29 -17.61
CA SER A 57 -14.47 -7.88 -17.49
C SER A 57 -13.83 -7.08 -16.33
N GLN A 58 -12.72 -7.52 -15.78
CA GLN A 58 -12.04 -6.87 -14.68
C GLN A 58 -11.37 -5.53 -15.04
N ALA A 59 -11.21 -5.22 -16.34
CA ALA A 59 -10.74 -3.91 -16.76
C ALA A 59 -11.62 -2.77 -16.21
N GLY A 60 -12.94 -2.96 -16.15
CA GLY A 60 -13.85 -2.01 -15.52
C GLY A 60 -13.66 -1.88 -14.01
N GLN A 61 -13.32 -2.97 -13.34
CA GLN A 61 -13.04 -2.93 -11.89
C GLN A 61 -11.73 -2.20 -11.58
N VAL A 62 -10.69 -2.32 -12.40
CA VAL A 62 -9.44 -1.56 -12.25
C VAL A 62 -9.73 -0.06 -12.29
N LYS A 63 -10.50 0.44 -13.27
CA LYS A 63 -10.92 1.84 -13.34
C LYS A 63 -11.70 2.28 -12.09
N GLU A 64 -12.67 1.46 -11.67
CA GLU A 64 -13.46 1.75 -10.47
C GLU A 64 -12.58 1.89 -9.22
N TRP A 65 -11.59 1.01 -9.05
CA TRP A 65 -10.67 1.07 -7.92
C TRP A 65 -9.76 2.28 -7.97
N ILE A 66 -9.17 2.59 -9.13
CA ILE A 66 -8.35 3.80 -9.30
C ILE A 66 -9.18 5.05 -8.99
N GLN A 67 -10.41 5.13 -9.51
CA GLN A 67 -11.31 6.25 -9.26
C GLN A 67 -11.68 6.39 -7.77
N LEU A 68 -11.91 5.26 -7.10
CA LEU A 68 -12.23 5.24 -5.67
C LEU A 68 -11.06 5.75 -4.82
N VAL A 69 -9.86 5.26 -5.08
CA VAL A 69 -8.63 5.71 -4.40
C VAL A 69 -8.42 7.20 -4.65
N LYS A 70 -8.41 7.64 -5.92
CA LYS A 70 -8.16 9.05 -6.28
C LYS A 70 -9.17 10.03 -5.70
N ARG A 71 -10.42 9.62 -5.53
CA ARG A 71 -11.45 10.47 -4.87
C ARG A 71 -11.16 10.70 -3.39
N ARG A 72 -10.55 9.73 -2.71
CA ARG A 72 -10.24 9.81 -1.29
C ARG A 72 -8.87 10.40 -1.02
N GLU A 73 -7.91 10.06 -1.87
CA GLU A 73 -6.54 10.54 -1.80
C GLU A 73 -6.13 11.07 -3.20
N PRO A 74 -6.33 12.37 -3.45
CA PRO A 74 -6.01 12.98 -4.76
C PRO A 74 -4.53 12.86 -5.14
N SER A 75 -3.62 12.78 -4.16
CA SER A 75 -2.18 12.64 -4.35
C SER A 75 -1.71 11.19 -4.44
N ALA A 76 -2.63 10.21 -4.43
CA ALA A 76 -2.34 8.79 -4.47
C ALA A 76 -1.39 8.39 -5.58
N LYS A 77 -0.43 7.52 -5.26
CA LYS A 77 0.46 6.85 -6.21
C LYS A 77 0.00 5.40 -6.37
N ILE A 78 -0.40 5.05 -7.57
CA ILE A 78 -1.02 3.75 -7.88
C ILE A 78 -0.13 2.96 -8.81
N LEU A 79 0.18 1.71 -8.43
CA LEU A 79 0.79 0.70 -9.28
C LEU A 79 -0.29 -0.33 -9.65
N VAL A 80 -0.47 -0.60 -10.92
CA VAL A 80 -1.46 -1.57 -11.40
C VAL A 80 -0.76 -2.90 -11.65
N VAL A 81 -1.23 -3.95 -10.98
CA VAL A 81 -0.53 -5.24 -10.95
C VAL A 81 -1.43 -6.35 -11.49
N ALA A 82 -1.06 -6.92 -12.62
CA ALA A 82 -1.67 -8.12 -13.15
C ALA A 82 -0.99 -9.37 -12.59
N THR A 83 -1.76 -10.26 -11.98
CA THR A 83 -1.29 -11.53 -11.44
C THR A 83 -1.29 -12.64 -12.48
N HIS A 84 -0.82 -13.86 -12.11
CA HIS A 84 -0.77 -15.03 -12.99
C HIS A 84 0.01 -14.79 -14.29
N GLY A 85 1.15 -14.10 -14.19
CA GLY A 85 2.02 -13.80 -15.32
C GLY A 85 1.51 -12.72 -16.28
N GLY A 86 0.40 -12.06 -15.95
CA GLY A 86 -0.23 -11.04 -16.79
C GLY A 86 -1.13 -11.60 -17.89
N PRO A 87 -1.62 -10.74 -18.80
CA PRO A 87 -2.42 -11.16 -19.95
C PRO A 87 -1.64 -12.05 -20.92
N GLN A 88 -2.29 -13.08 -21.43
CA GLN A 88 -1.74 -13.95 -22.47
C GLN A 88 -2.39 -13.59 -23.81
N GLN A 89 -1.86 -14.10 -24.94
CA GLN A 89 -2.33 -13.76 -26.30
C GLN A 89 -3.86 -13.84 -26.54
N ARG A 90 -4.58 -14.62 -25.73
CA ARG A 90 -6.03 -14.79 -25.85
C ARG A 90 -6.83 -14.06 -24.78
N GLN A 91 -6.16 -13.25 -23.95
CA GLN A 91 -6.81 -12.52 -22.87
C GLN A 91 -6.62 -11.02 -23.09
N PRO A 92 -7.68 -10.21 -22.97
CA PRO A 92 -7.54 -8.77 -23.10
C PRO A 92 -6.68 -8.21 -21.96
N ASP A 93 -5.73 -7.35 -22.30
CA ASP A 93 -5.08 -6.46 -21.36
C ASP A 93 -5.98 -5.24 -21.09
N ILE A 94 -5.66 -4.51 -20.03
CA ILE A 94 -6.25 -3.19 -19.80
C ILE A 94 -5.64 -2.17 -20.76
N ASP A 95 -6.41 -1.20 -21.20
CA ASP A 95 -5.89 -0.08 -21.97
C ASP A 95 -5.14 0.88 -21.05
N ARG A 96 -3.80 0.76 -21.07
CA ARG A 96 -2.92 1.57 -20.22
C ARG A 96 -2.96 3.04 -20.60
N GLN A 97 -3.06 3.32 -21.89
CA GLN A 97 -3.12 4.70 -22.38
C GLN A 97 -4.42 5.36 -21.91
N GLU A 98 -5.55 4.65 -22.00
CA GLU A 98 -6.83 5.15 -21.49
C GLU A 98 -6.76 5.46 -19.98
N LEU A 99 -6.10 4.61 -19.18
CA LEU A 99 -5.94 4.86 -17.74
C LEU A 99 -5.06 6.08 -17.47
N TRP A 100 -3.98 6.27 -18.23
CA TRP A 100 -3.16 7.48 -18.11
C TRP A 100 -3.88 8.75 -18.55
N ASP A 101 -4.69 8.68 -19.61
CA ASP A 101 -5.48 9.82 -20.10
C ASP A 101 -6.57 10.24 -19.10
N LEU A 102 -7.18 9.26 -18.41
CA LEU A 102 -8.23 9.50 -17.42
C LEU A 102 -7.69 9.98 -16.06
N PHE A 103 -6.57 9.43 -15.60
CA PHE A 103 -6.12 9.60 -14.22
C PHE A 103 -4.79 10.34 -14.07
N GLY A 104 -4.01 10.45 -15.14
CA GLY A 104 -2.67 11.04 -15.16
C GLY A 104 -1.57 10.04 -14.76
N LYS A 105 -0.37 10.22 -15.32
CA LYS A 105 0.81 9.39 -15.01
C LYS A 105 1.36 9.64 -13.59
N GLU A 106 1.07 10.77 -13.02
CA GLU A 106 1.40 11.10 -11.64
C GLU A 106 0.56 10.29 -10.64
N THR A 107 -0.64 9.85 -11.03
CA THR A 107 -1.53 9.00 -10.23
C THR A 107 -1.29 7.52 -10.55
N VAL A 108 -1.43 7.12 -11.82
CA VAL A 108 -1.15 5.75 -12.29
C VAL A 108 0.30 5.72 -12.75
N VAL A 109 1.18 5.33 -11.81
CA VAL A 109 2.62 5.44 -12.01
C VAL A 109 3.14 4.42 -13.00
N ASP A 110 2.75 3.13 -12.84
CA ASP A 110 3.23 2.07 -13.72
C ASP A 110 2.35 0.80 -13.65
N PHE A 111 2.65 -0.17 -14.53
CA PHE A 111 1.94 -1.43 -14.71
C PHE A 111 2.90 -2.61 -14.64
N PHE A 112 2.53 -3.63 -13.85
CA PHE A 112 3.36 -4.81 -13.62
C PHE A 112 2.63 -6.11 -13.94
N PHE A 113 3.38 -7.08 -14.45
CA PHE A 113 2.94 -8.46 -14.62
C PHE A 113 3.72 -9.35 -13.68
N VAL A 114 3.04 -9.98 -12.72
CA VAL A 114 3.69 -10.82 -11.72
C VAL A 114 3.15 -12.25 -11.73
N GLU A 115 4.04 -13.20 -11.50
CA GLU A 115 3.69 -14.58 -11.17
C GLU A 115 4.22 -14.89 -9.77
N SER A 116 3.27 -15.07 -8.84
CA SER A 116 3.61 -15.35 -7.44
C SER A 116 3.98 -16.82 -7.21
N LYS A 117 3.56 -17.72 -8.10
CA LYS A 117 3.96 -19.11 -8.06
C LYS A 117 5.42 -19.23 -8.56
N PRO A 118 6.32 -19.82 -7.77
CA PRO A 118 7.70 -20.02 -8.20
C PRO A 118 7.78 -20.96 -9.39
N ASP A 119 8.74 -20.72 -10.28
CA ASP A 119 9.12 -21.64 -11.34
C ASP A 119 9.89 -22.85 -10.78
N GLU A 120 10.37 -23.74 -11.68
CA GLU A 120 11.15 -24.94 -11.32
C GLU A 120 12.47 -24.61 -10.61
N HIS A 121 12.96 -23.38 -10.74
CA HIS A 121 14.18 -22.87 -10.10
C HIS A 121 13.89 -22.01 -8.85
N GLY A 122 12.63 -21.91 -8.43
CA GLY A 122 12.22 -21.10 -7.28
C GLY A 122 12.07 -19.61 -7.56
N ASN A 123 12.23 -19.14 -8.80
CA ASN A 123 12.11 -17.74 -9.17
C ASN A 123 10.63 -17.34 -9.34
N ARG A 124 10.31 -16.10 -8.96
CA ARG A 124 9.00 -15.50 -9.14
C ARG A 124 9.09 -14.34 -10.11
N LYS A 125 8.45 -14.47 -11.26
CA LYS A 125 8.52 -13.48 -12.34
C LYS A 125 7.89 -12.15 -11.94
N GLY A 126 8.62 -11.05 -12.18
CA GLY A 126 8.13 -9.67 -11.99
C GLY A 126 8.04 -9.20 -10.54
N ILE A 127 8.27 -10.05 -9.53
CA ILE A 127 8.15 -9.69 -8.12
C ILE A 127 9.25 -8.73 -7.69
N ASP A 128 10.49 -8.94 -8.10
CA ASP A 128 11.61 -8.07 -7.71
C ASP A 128 11.54 -6.69 -8.39
N GLU A 129 11.03 -6.64 -9.62
CA GLU A 129 10.71 -5.38 -10.31
C GLU A 129 9.64 -4.60 -9.55
N LEU A 130 8.54 -5.26 -9.19
CA LEU A 130 7.47 -4.66 -8.41
C LEU A 130 7.97 -4.14 -7.06
N LYS A 131 8.78 -4.92 -6.33
CA LYS A 131 9.37 -4.48 -5.06
C LYS A 131 10.23 -3.24 -5.21
N ARG A 132 11.08 -3.17 -6.25
CA ARG A 132 11.89 -1.97 -6.55
C ARG A 132 11.02 -0.76 -6.84
N ALA A 133 9.98 -0.92 -7.66
CA ALA A 133 9.05 0.15 -7.95
C ALA A 133 8.29 0.65 -6.70
N ILE A 134 7.83 -0.26 -5.85
CA ILE A 134 7.21 0.10 -4.56
C ILE A 134 8.20 0.92 -3.72
N ALA A 135 9.46 0.48 -3.60
CA ALA A 135 10.48 1.19 -2.83
C ALA A 135 10.74 2.60 -3.38
N GLN A 136 10.87 2.75 -4.71
CA GLN A 136 11.10 4.04 -5.36
C GLN A 136 9.92 5.00 -5.16
N VAL A 137 8.70 4.52 -5.38
CA VAL A 137 7.49 5.33 -5.19
C VAL A 137 7.30 5.69 -3.72
N ALA A 138 7.50 4.74 -2.80
CA ALA A 138 7.42 5.00 -1.37
C ALA A 138 8.45 6.04 -0.92
N ALA A 139 9.70 5.96 -1.41
CA ALA A 139 10.74 6.95 -1.10
C ALA A 139 10.40 8.37 -1.59
N SER A 140 9.54 8.50 -2.60
CA SER A 140 9.09 9.79 -3.14
C SER A 140 7.91 10.40 -2.38
N LEU A 141 7.30 9.69 -1.44
CA LEU A 141 6.18 10.20 -0.65
C LEU A 141 6.64 11.32 0.29
N PRO A 142 5.85 12.40 0.45
CA PRO A 142 6.28 13.60 1.19
C PRO A 142 6.58 13.34 2.68
N GLU A 143 6.04 12.28 3.25
CA GLU A 143 6.23 11.94 4.66
C GLU A 143 7.44 11.02 4.92
N VAL A 144 8.02 10.43 3.87
CA VAL A 144 9.15 9.50 4.01
C VAL A 144 10.45 10.29 4.20
N GLY A 145 11.24 9.89 5.20
CA GLY A 145 12.50 10.54 5.53
C GLY A 145 12.37 11.80 6.39
N ARG A 146 11.15 12.19 6.79
CA ARG A 146 10.99 13.23 7.82
C ARG A 146 11.61 12.77 9.13
N SER A 147 12.43 13.62 9.71
CA SER A 147 12.96 13.41 11.05
C SER A 147 11.80 13.51 12.05
N VAL A 148 11.49 12.39 12.68
CA VAL A 148 10.50 12.36 13.77
C VAL A 148 11.25 12.56 15.08
N PRO A 149 10.79 13.42 16.01
CA PRO A 149 11.40 13.56 17.32
C PRO A 149 11.55 12.20 18.01
N LYS A 150 12.67 11.99 18.70
CA LYS A 150 12.95 10.73 19.41
C LYS A 150 11.81 10.33 20.36
N SER A 151 11.20 11.32 21.03
CA SER A 151 10.05 11.13 21.91
C SER A 151 8.88 10.36 21.25
N PHE A 152 8.60 10.62 19.97
CA PHE A 152 7.55 9.88 19.23
C PHE A 152 7.93 8.41 19.03
N ALA A 153 9.20 8.13 18.72
CA ALA A 153 9.68 6.76 18.57
C ALA A 153 9.62 6.02 19.91
N ASP A 154 10.01 6.68 20.99
CA ASP A 154 10.02 6.13 22.34
C ASP A 154 8.58 5.86 22.85
N VAL A 155 7.64 6.78 22.64
CA VAL A 155 6.21 6.60 22.95
C VAL A 155 5.63 5.44 22.14
N ARG A 156 5.89 5.39 20.83
CA ARG A 156 5.42 4.31 19.97
C ARG A 156 5.92 2.95 20.46
N GLN A 157 7.19 2.86 20.83
CA GLN A 157 7.77 1.63 21.36
C GLN A 157 7.13 1.25 22.69
N ALA A 158 6.95 2.19 23.61
CA ALA A 158 6.30 1.95 24.90
C ALA A 158 4.85 1.47 24.76
N LEU A 159 4.11 2.01 23.78
CA LEU A 159 2.75 1.55 23.46
C LEU A 159 2.75 0.12 22.89
N GLN A 160 3.70 -0.20 22.00
CA GLN A 160 3.84 -1.53 21.43
C GLN A 160 4.21 -2.58 22.48
N ASP A 161 5.09 -2.23 23.41
CA ASP A 161 5.55 -3.11 24.51
C ASP A 161 4.41 -3.49 25.47
N LYS A 162 3.33 -2.68 25.54
CA LYS A 162 2.13 -3.03 26.30
C LYS A 162 1.41 -4.26 25.75
N GLY A 163 1.54 -4.55 24.45
CA GLY A 163 0.96 -5.72 23.81
C GLY A 163 -0.57 -5.81 23.86
N ALA A 164 -1.24 -4.73 24.27
CA ALA A 164 -2.69 -4.67 24.40
C ALA A 164 -3.32 -4.16 23.09
N PRO A 165 -4.45 -4.71 22.64
CA PRO A 165 -5.13 -4.27 21.41
C PRO A 165 -5.74 -2.87 21.54
N TYR A 166 -5.93 -2.37 22.76
CA TYR A 166 -6.38 -1.02 23.08
C TYR A 166 -5.87 -0.62 24.47
N LEU A 167 -5.66 0.66 24.67
CA LEU A 167 -5.29 1.25 25.96
C LEU A 167 -6.27 2.39 26.32
N PRO A 168 -6.59 2.59 27.60
CA PRO A 168 -7.33 3.78 28.04
C PRO A 168 -6.57 5.06 27.66
N LEU A 169 -7.28 6.10 27.23
CA LEU A 169 -6.69 7.39 26.85
C LEU A 169 -5.75 7.95 27.92
N ARG A 170 -6.16 7.84 29.20
CA ARG A 170 -5.34 8.29 30.33
C ARG A 170 -3.95 7.61 30.35
N GLU A 171 -3.90 6.31 30.12
CA GLU A 171 -2.64 5.57 30.10
C GLU A 171 -1.76 5.97 28.90
N VAL A 172 -2.36 6.23 27.74
CA VAL A 172 -1.66 6.77 26.57
C VAL A 172 -1.05 8.14 26.90
N LEU A 173 -1.81 9.04 27.49
CA LEU A 173 -1.34 10.36 27.90
C LEU A 173 -0.22 10.30 28.94
N ASP A 174 -0.31 9.38 29.92
CA ASP A 174 0.73 9.19 30.91
C ASP A 174 2.06 8.68 30.26
N ILE A 175 1.96 7.81 29.26
CA ILE A 175 3.12 7.37 28.46
C ILE A 175 3.71 8.55 27.67
N CYS A 176 2.88 9.37 27.02
CA CYS A 176 3.33 10.55 26.30
C CYS A 176 4.09 11.52 27.20
N ARG A 177 3.56 11.83 28.37
CA ARG A 177 4.21 12.70 29.38
C ARG A 177 5.52 12.13 29.86
N ALA A 178 5.59 10.82 30.11
CA ALA A 178 6.82 10.15 30.55
C ALA A 178 7.97 10.26 29.51
N HIS A 179 7.64 10.46 28.25
CA HIS A 179 8.58 10.65 27.15
C HIS A 179 8.69 12.10 26.64
N ASN A 180 8.30 13.08 27.46
CA ASN A 180 8.36 14.52 27.15
C ASN A 180 7.58 14.93 25.90
N MET A 181 6.44 14.32 25.66
CA MET A 181 5.45 14.81 24.69
C MET A 181 4.42 15.64 25.43
N ASP A 182 4.22 16.89 24.96
CA ASP A 182 3.20 17.77 25.51
C ASP A 182 1.80 17.30 25.14
N ASP A 183 0.81 17.58 26.01
CA ASP A 183 -0.58 17.17 25.83
C ASP A 183 -1.25 17.76 24.56
N GLU A 184 -0.67 18.83 23.96
CA GLU A 184 -1.14 19.45 22.71
C GLU A 184 -0.76 18.65 21.46
N ILE A 185 0.18 17.66 21.58
CA ILE A 185 0.71 16.88 20.47
C ILE A 185 0.20 15.42 20.53
N ALA A 186 -0.31 15.01 21.65
CA ALA A 186 -0.90 13.68 21.88
C ALA A 186 -2.41 13.68 21.58
#